data_694f1df7ea18303f1e18f163bc1bd4e1
#
_entry.id   694f1df7ea18303f1e18f163bc1bd4e1
#
_cell.length_a   1.000
_cell.length_b   1.000
_cell.length_c   1.000
_cell.angle_alpha   90.00
_cell.angle_beta   90.00
_cell.angle_gamma   90.00
#
_symmetry.space_group_name_H-M   'P 1'
#
loop_
_entity.id
_entity.type
_entity.pdbx_description
1 polymer ?
#
loop_
_entity_poly.entity_id
_entity_poly.type
_entity_poly.pdbx_seq_one_letter_code
_entity_poly.pdbx_strand_id
1 'polypeptide(L)'
;RFIAVLMTVACLAGACTQAAAFEIPEAWIDQYRTEETFPADIAAEYYIQDGVLFFNDVLVAYPESKTDREYAVPGGIRYIGKCAFMYNRFLERVTMPDSVIKIGSSAFGGCTALADVQLSANLQVIDSGAFWNCYALENITLPMELYAIGELAFAEMGLKEITIPASVRYVGDEAFALSSVLKVHFEGCVDYVGICVITPYGQGGPNIEVFVPSFEYAYVEQLQEKYENSGVAFCETGDR
;
A
#
# COMPACT_ATOMS: atom_id res chain seq x y z
N ARG A 1 -12.06 30.74 -9.25
CA ARG A 1 -12.81 29.97 -10.28
C ARG A 1 -12.96 28.55 -9.78
N PHE A 2 -14.16 28.22 -9.32
CA PHE A 2 -14.50 26.87 -8.86
C PHE A 2 -14.59 25.95 -10.06
N ILE A 3 -13.88 24.85 -10.05
CA ILE A 3 -14.04 23.77 -11.03
C ILE A 3 -14.96 22.74 -10.38
N ALA A 4 -16.20 22.69 -10.85
CA ALA A 4 -17.13 21.63 -10.45
C ALA A 4 -16.67 20.32 -11.14
N VAL A 5 -16.20 19.39 -10.35
CA VAL A 5 -15.81 18.05 -10.79
C VAL A 5 -16.89 17.08 -10.39
N LEU A 6 -17.49 16.39 -11.37
CA LEU A 6 -18.42 15.29 -11.10
C LEU A 6 -17.62 14.10 -10.54
N MET A 7 -17.63 13.93 -9.24
CA MET A 7 -17.06 12.77 -8.57
C MET A 7 -18.08 12.12 -7.66
N THR A 8 -18.23 10.81 -7.79
CA THR A 8 -18.87 9.98 -6.79
C THR A 8 -17.83 9.65 -5.74
N VAL A 9 -17.74 10.44 -4.68
CA VAL A 9 -16.90 10.10 -3.51
C VAL A 9 -17.84 9.50 -2.47
N ALA A 10 -17.89 8.19 -2.45
CA ALA A 10 -18.49 7.43 -1.36
C ALA A 10 -17.40 6.98 -0.41
N CYS A 11 -16.84 7.88 0.37
CA CYS A 11 -15.99 7.54 1.49
C CYS A 11 -16.53 8.17 2.75
N LEU A 12 -17.73 7.76 3.15
CA LEU A 12 -18.25 7.72 4.53
C LEU A 12 -19.74 7.35 4.46
N ALA A 13 -20.03 6.11 4.90
CA ALA A 13 -21.37 5.57 5.12
C ALA A 13 -22.26 5.36 3.87
N GLY A 14 -22.19 4.21 3.27
CA GLY A 14 -23.31 3.38 2.80
C GLY A 14 -24.54 4.02 2.14
N ALA A 15 -24.39 4.98 1.21
CA ALA A 15 -25.49 5.39 0.36
C ALA A 15 -24.95 6.02 -0.94
N CYS A 16 -24.86 5.22 -1.98
CA CYS A 16 -24.61 5.71 -3.33
C CYS A 16 -25.96 6.00 -4.00
N THR A 17 -26.33 7.27 -4.13
CA THR A 17 -27.35 7.70 -5.09
C THR A 17 -27.02 9.08 -5.62
N GLN A 18 -26.88 9.16 -6.95
CA GLN A 18 -26.80 10.33 -7.82
C GLN A 18 -25.43 11.02 -7.97
N ALA A 19 -25.00 11.08 -9.24
CA ALA A 19 -23.92 11.93 -9.70
C ALA A 19 -24.29 13.41 -9.44
N ALA A 20 -23.80 13.95 -8.33
CA ALA A 20 -23.84 15.38 -8.06
C ALA A 20 -22.48 15.98 -8.47
N ALA A 21 -22.49 17.19 -8.98
CA ALA A 21 -21.28 17.95 -9.16
C ALA A 21 -20.60 18.09 -7.78
N PHE A 22 -19.42 17.52 -7.62
CA PHE A 22 -18.70 17.53 -6.36
C PHE A 22 -17.67 18.66 -6.39
N GLU A 23 -17.85 19.64 -5.50
CA GLU A 23 -16.80 20.60 -5.19
C GLU A 23 -15.81 19.90 -4.27
N ILE A 24 -14.54 19.83 -4.68
CA ILE A 24 -13.49 19.28 -3.80
C ILE A 24 -13.44 20.15 -2.55
N PRO A 25 -13.71 19.61 -1.34
CA PRO A 25 -13.64 20.42 -0.14
C PRO A 25 -12.23 20.97 0.04
N GLU A 26 -12.11 22.25 0.36
CA GLU A 26 -10.83 22.93 0.58
C GLU A 26 -9.99 22.22 1.68
N ALA A 27 -10.66 21.60 2.66
CA ALA A 27 -10.04 20.76 3.67
C ALA A 27 -9.30 19.52 3.11
N TRP A 28 -9.68 19.01 1.96
CA TRP A 28 -8.97 17.91 1.29
C TRP A 28 -7.70 18.41 0.61
N ILE A 29 -7.78 19.61 0.04
CA ILE A 29 -6.62 20.29 -0.53
C ILE A 29 -5.60 20.57 0.57
N ASP A 30 -6.06 21.04 1.73
CA ASP A 30 -5.21 21.33 2.88
C ASP A 30 -4.61 20.06 3.52
N GLN A 31 -5.34 18.93 3.54
CA GLN A 31 -4.83 17.66 4.02
C GLN A 31 -3.67 17.15 3.14
N TYR A 32 -3.72 17.36 1.84
CA TYR A 32 -2.61 17.02 0.94
C TYR A 32 -1.46 18.03 1.00
N ARG A 33 -1.71 19.28 1.42
CA ARG A 33 -0.68 20.32 1.62
C ARG A 33 0.12 20.14 2.90
N THR A 34 -0.45 19.55 3.95
CA THR A 34 0.20 19.37 5.25
C THR A 34 1.07 18.12 5.35
N GLU A 35 0.85 17.14 4.49
CA GLU A 35 1.79 16.04 4.31
C GLU A 35 2.91 16.57 3.42
N GLU A 36 4.16 16.61 3.87
CA GLU A 36 5.42 17.15 3.30
C GLU A 36 5.67 17.00 1.77
N THR A 37 4.66 16.67 1.02
CA THR A 37 4.70 16.28 -0.39
C THR A 37 4.53 17.46 -1.36
N PHE A 38 4.12 18.66 -0.88
CA PHE A 38 3.85 19.78 -1.78
C PHE A 38 4.55 21.08 -1.37
N PRO A 39 5.54 21.56 -2.15
CA PRO A 39 6.06 22.91 -2.00
C PRO A 39 4.92 23.92 -2.21
N ALA A 40 4.81 24.90 -1.31
CA ALA A 40 3.74 25.90 -1.27
C ALA A 40 3.67 26.82 -2.50
N ASP A 41 4.62 26.78 -3.38
CA ASP A 41 4.89 27.77 -4.44
C ASP A 41 4.54 27.23 -5.86
N ILE A 42 4.07 26.01 -6.01
CA ILE A 42 3.68 25.46 -7.32
C ILE A 42 2.22 25.81 -7.56
N ALA A 43 1.94 26.52 -8.66
CA ALA A 43 0.57 26.75 -9.12
C ALA A 43 -0.13 25.42 -9.33
N ALA A 44 -1.00 25.08 -8.39
CA ALA A 44 -1.66 23.80 -8.34
C ALA A 44 -2.75 23.75 -9.41
N GLU A 45 -2.64 22.84 -10.36
CA GLU A 45 -3.66 22.60 -11.36
C GLU A 45 -4.25 21.20 -11.21
N TYR A 46 -5.54 21.14 -10.84
CA TYR A 46 -6.31 19.92 -10.97
C TYR A 46 -6.68 19.71 -12.42
N TYR A 47 -6.57 18.49 -12.90
CA TYR A 47 -7.05 18.10 -14.22
C TYR A 47 -7.68 16.72 -14.19
N ILE A 48 -8.55 16.46 -15.16
CA ILE A 48 -9.17 15.15 -15.34
C ILE A 48 -8.70 14.60 -16.68
N GLN A 49 -8.17 13.37 -16.62
CA GLN A 49 -7.82 12.59 -17.80
C GLN A 49 -8.52 11.24 -17.71
N ASP A 50 -9.28 10.87 -18.75
CA ASP A 50 -10.04 9.61 -18.82
C ASP A 50 -10.92 9.35 -17.58
N GLY A 51 -11.46 10.41 -16.99
CA GLY A 51 -12.30 10.36 -15.79
C GLY A 51 -11.53 10.19 -14.49
N VAL A 52 -10.21 10.16 -14.50
CA VAL A 52 -9.34 10.10 -13.32
C VAL A 52 -8.90 11.50 -12.95
N LEU A 53 -8.94 11.82 -11.65
CA LEU A 53 -8.54 13.13 -11.13
C LEU A 53 -7.06 13.13 -10.76
N PHE A 54 -6.38 14.15 -11.23
CA PHE A 54 -4.97 14.42 -10.94
C PHE A 54 -4.78 15.82 -10.34
N PHE A 55 -3.70 15.97 -9.60
CA PHE A 55 -3.22 17.23 -9.07
C PHE A 55 -1.70 17.29 -9.23
N ASN A 56 -1.20 18.12 -10.14
CA ASN A 56 0.20 18.10 -10.55
C ASN A 56 0.67 16.68 -10.95
N ASP A 57 1.61 16.12 -10.17
CA ASP A 57 2.18 14.77 -10.33
C ASP A 57 1.53 13.72 -9.41
N VAL A 58 0.34 14.01 -8.85
CA VAL A 58 -0.42 13.12 -7.98
C VAL A 58 -1.64 12.57 -8.70
N LEU A 59 -1.82 11.26 -8.67
CA LEU A 59 -3.10 10.63 -8.97
C LEU A 59 -3.97 10.72 -7.71
N VAL A 60 -4.96 11.63 -7.73
CA VAL A 60 -5.79 11.95 -6.55
C VAL A 60 -6.93 10.97 -6.37
N ALA A 61 -7.66 10.69 -7.45
CA ALA A 61 -8.79 9.77 -7.37
C ALA A 61 -9.08 9.08 -8.70
N TYR A 62 -9.24 7.78 -8.63
CA TYR A 62 -9.77 6.89 -9.65
C TYR A 62 -11.21 6.54 -9.27
N PRO A 63 -12.22 6.96 -10.05
CA PRO A 63 -13.62 6.81 -9.67
C PRO A 63 -14.00 5.34 -9.40
N GLU A 64 -14.68 5.09 -8.28
CA GLU A 64 -15.20 3.77 -7.94
C GLU A 64 -16.16 3.21 -9.02
N SER A 65 -16.83 4.10 -9.75
CA SER A 65 -17.75 3.75 -10.84
C SER A 65 -17.06 3.30 -12.13
N LYS A 66 -15.74 3.48 -12.27
CA LYS A 66 -15.00 2.97 -13.43
C LYS A 66 -14.90 1.47 -13.37
N THR A 67 -15.27 0.82 -14.46
CA THR A 67 -15.33 -0.65 -14.58
C THR A 67 -14.16 -1.23 -15.37
N ASP A 68 -13.10 -0.43 -15.60
CA ASP A 68 -11.91 -0.92 -16.27
C ASP A 68 -11.26 -2.03 -15.43
N ARG A 69 -10.81 -3.08 -16.11
CA ARG A 69 -10.10 -4.18 -15.44
C ARG A 69 -8.62 -3.92 -15.30
N GLU A 70 -8.07 -3.10 -16.16
CA GLU A 70 -6.65 -2.76 -16.18
C GLU A 70 -6.48 -1.24 -16.22
N TYR A 71 -5.50 -0.75 -15.50
CA TYR A 71 -5.15 0.66 -15.51
C TYR A 71 -3.64 0.86 -15.48
N ALA A 72 -3.12 1.62 -16.44
CA ALA A 72 -1.74 2.07 -16.44
C ALA A 72 -1.68 3.51 -15.93
N VAL A 73 -0.99 3.73 -14.81
CA VAL A 73 -0.75 5.07 -14.27
C VAL A 73 0.08 5.87 -15.29
N PRO A 74 -0.33 7.09 -15.65
CA PRO A 74 0.40 7.90 -16.62
C PRO A 74 1.83 8.21 -16.22
N GLY A 75 2.72 8.33 -17.23
CA GLY A 75 4.09 8.77 -16.99
C GLY A 75 4.15 10.17 -16.38
N GLY A 76 5.12 10.40 -15.48
CA GLY A 76 5.27 11.67 -14.76
C GLY A 76 4.53 11.74 -13.43
N ILE A 77 3.58 10.84 -13.15
CA ILE A 77 2.96 10.73 -11.83
C ILE A 77 3.99 10.19 -10.84
N ARG A 78 4.19 10.91 -9.73
CA ARG A 78 5.13 10.55 -8.67
C ARG A 78 4.43 9.99 -7.43
N TYR A 79 3.17 10.33 -7.22
CA TYR A 79 2.44 9.95 -6.02
C TYR A 79 1.08 9.35 -6.37
N ILE A 80 0.79 8.19 -5.81
CA ILE A 80 -0.57 7.66 -5.74
C ILE A 80 -1.18 8.23 -4.46
N GLY A 81 -2.22 9.04 -4.59
CA GLY A 81 -2.84 9.74 -3.48
C GLY A 81 -3.52 8.82 -2.46
N LYS A 82 -3.77 9.35 -1.27
CA LYS A 82 -4.55 8.67 -0.23
C LYS A 82 -5.92 8.26 -0.77
N CYS A 83 -6.32 7.00 -0.55
CA CYS A 83 -7.60 6.43 -1.00
C CYS A 83 -7.84 6.51 -2.53
N ALA A 84 -6.81 6.71 -3.35
CA ALA A 84 -6.96 7.02 -4.78
C ALA A 84 -7.77 5.99 -5.57
N PHE A 85 -7.63 4.69 -5.27
CA PHE A 85 -8.38 3.59 -5.88
C PHE A 85 -9.27 2.85 -4.87
N MET A 86 -9.42 3.38 -3.67
CA MET A 86 -10.06 2.70 -2.56
C MET A 86 -11.44 2.14 -2.95
N TYR A 87 -11.69 0.87 -2.59
CA TYR A 87 -12.91 0.12 -2.87
C TYR A 87 -13.26 -0.08 -4.35
N ASN A 88 -12.34 0.18 -5.30
CA ASN A 88 -12.58 -0.22 -6.67
C ASN A 88 -12.59 -1.77 -6.77
N ARG A 89 -13.72 -2.31 -7.20
CA ARG A 89 -13.99 -3.77 -7.24
C ARG A 89 -13.82 -4.36 -8.64
N PHE A 90 -13.41 -3.54 -9.61
CA PHE A 90 -13.33 -3.95 -11.01
C PHE A 90 -11.89 -4.08 -11.50
N LEU A 91 -10.97 -3.26 -10.96
CA LEU A 91 -9.55 -3.32 -11.32
C LEU A 91 -8.94 -4.66 -10.91
N GLU A 92 -8.42 -5.37 -11.91
CA GLU A 92 -7.71 -6.64 -11.77
C GLU A 92 -6.19 -6.44 -11.90
N ARG A 93 -5.77 -5.42 -12.66
CA ARG A 93 -4.35 -5.08 -12.88
C ARG A 93 -4.08 -3.59 -12.83
N VAL A 94 -2.99 -3.22 -12.16
CA VAL A 94 -2.45 -1.86 -12.16
C VAL A 94 -0.96 -1.88 -12.48
N THR A 95 -0.54 -1.01 -13.42
CA THR A 95 0.88 -0.84 -13.77
C THR A 95 1.32 0.58 -13.43
N MET A 96 2.42 0.70 -12.70
CA MET A 96 3.02 1.99 -12.31
C MET A 96 4.28 2.26 -13.11
N PRO A 97 4.46 3.49 -13.63
CA PRO A 97 5.71 3.90 -14.25
C PRO A 97 6.80 4.13 -13.19
N ASP A 98 8.07 4.14 -13.61
CA ASP A 98 9.22 4.36 -12.72
C ASP A 98 9.28 5.77 -12.12
N SER A 99 8.38 6.67 -12.51
CA SER A 99 8.23 7.97 -11.86
C SER A 99 7.56 7.89 -10.50
N VAL A 100 6.76 6.82 -10.20
CA VAL A 100 6.06 6.70 -8.92
C VAL A 100 7.04 6.36 -7.81
N ILE A 101 7.07 7.19 -6.76
CA ILE A 101 7.95 7.02 -5.60
C ILE A 101 7.20 6.75 -4.30
N LYS A 102 5.90 7.02 -4.24
CA LYS A 102 5.09 6.77 -3.03
C LYS A 102 3.68 6.33 -3.40
N ILE A 103 3.18 5.34 -2.66
CA ILE A 103 1.77 4.93 -2.62
C ILE A 103 1.20 5.39 -1.28
N GLY A 104 0.18 6.24 -1.32
CA GLY A 104 -0.45 6.85 -0.15
C GLY A 104 -1.35 5.90 0.64
N SER A 105 -1.73 6.36 1.83
CA SER A 105 -2.54 5.58 2.77
C SER A 105 -3.84 5.10 2.14
N SER A 106 -4.15 3.81 2.30
CA SER A 106 -5.35 3.14 1.76
C SER A 106 -5.55 3.31 0.25
N ALA A 107 -4.49 3.61 -0.51
CA ALA A 107 -4.59 3.94 -1.93
C ALA A 107 -5.33 2.86 -2.74
N PHE A 108 -5.09 1.58 -2.45
CA PHE A 108 -5.77 0.43 -3.03
C PHE A 108 -6.61 -0.35 -2.00
N GLY A 109 -6.86 0.24 -0.82
CA GLY A 109 -7.62 -0.43 0.24
C GLY A 109 -8.98 -0.93 -0.24
N GLY A 110 -9.26 -2.22 -0.03
CA GLY A 110 -10.52 -2.84 -0.45
C GLY A 110 -10.68 -3.08 -1.94
N CYS A 111 -9.60 -3.02 -2.74
CA CYS A 111 -9.61 -3.42 -4.15
C CYS A 111 -9.63 -4.95 -4.27
N THR A 112 -10.78 -5.56 -3.99
CA THR A 112 -10.93 -7.02 -3.81
C THR A 112 -10.70 -7.84 -5.08
N ALA A 113 -10.78 -7.24 -6.27
CA ALA A 113 -10.51 -7.90 -7.54
C ALA A 113 -9.05 -7.73 -8.02
N LEU A 114 -8.26 -6.86 -7.38
CA LEU A 114 -6.90 -6.55 -7.78
C LEU A 114 -5.99 -7.75 -7.55
N ALA A 115 -5.56 -8.38 -8.65
CA ALA A 115 -4.78 -9.61 -8.63
C ALA A 115 -3.33 -9.42 -9.08
N ASP A 116 -3.04 -8.33 -9.79
CA ASP A 116 -1.71 -8.05 -10.34
C ASP A 116 -1.37 -6.55 -10.19
N VAL A 117 -0.23 -6.26 -9.55
CA VAL A 117 0.28 -4.90 -9.41
C VAL A 117 1.75 -4.87 -9.80
N GLN A 118 2.04 -4.17 -10.89
CA GLN A 118 3.41 -3.86 -11.27
C GLN A 118 3.81 -2.54 -10.60
N LEU A 119 4.59 -2.66 -9.52
CA LEU A 119 5.14 -1.52 -8.80
C LEU A 119 6.23 -0.81 -9.62
N SER A 120 6.42 0.49 -9.35
CA SER A 120 7.56 1.26 -9.83
C SER A 120 8.87 0.71 -9.28
N ALA A 121 9.90 0.60 -10.12
CA ALA A 121 11.24 0.22 -9.66
C ALA A 121 11.84 1.22 -8.66
N ASN A 122 11.41 2.50 -8.71
CA ASN A 122 11.87 3.58 -7.84
C ASN A 122 10.94 3.84 -6.65
N LEU A 123 9.98 2.96 -6.37
CA LEU A 123 9.07 3.13 -5.25
C LEU A 123 9.82 3.05 -3.92
N GLN A 124 9.66 4.06 -3.08
CA GLN A 124 10.34 4.21 -1.80
C GLN A 124 9.40 3.95 -0.60
N VAL A 125 8.12 4.29 -0.73
CA VAL A 125 7.18 4.21 0.38
C VAL A 125 5.86 3.58 -0.05
N ILE A 126 5.44 2.57 0.70
CA ILE A 126 4.09 2.03 0.71
C ILE A 126 3.49 2.42 2.06
N ASP A 127 2.51 3.35 2.05
CA ASP A 127 1.96 3.95 3.27
C ASP A 127 0.89 3.06 3.94
N SER A 128 0.36 3.50 5.08
CA SER A 128 -0.56 2.72 5.93
C SER A 128 -1.79 2.22 5.17
N GLY A 129 -2.08 0.93 5.28
CA GLY A 129 -3.24 0.28 4.65
C GLY A 129 -3.26 0.31 3.12
N ALA A 130 -2.14 0.62 2.46
CA ALA A 130 -2.10 0.88 1.02
C ALA A 130 -2.75 -0.21 0.17
N PHE A 131 -2.58 -1.49 0.55
CA PHE A 131 -3.19 -2.66 -0.08
C PHE A 131 -4.06 -3.47 0.88
N TRP A 132 -4.52 -2.84 1.96
CA TRP A 132 -5.41 -3.50 2.91
C TRP A 132 -6.61 -4.11 2.19
N ASN A 133 -6.94 -5.37 2.54
CA ASN A 133 -8.10 -6.08 1.99
C ASN A 133 -8.09 -6.24 0.45
N CYS A 134 -6.90 -6.48 -0.13
CA CYS A 134 -6.74 -6.86 -1.54
C CYS A 134 -6.66 -8.39 -1.65
N TYR A 135 -7.77 -9.09 -1.45
CA TYR A 135 -7.79 -10.56 -1.33
C TYR A 135 -7.28 -11.33 -2.56
N ALA A 136 -7.51 -10.77 -3.76
CA ALA A 136 -7.08 -11.42 -5.00
C ALA A 136 -5.57 -11.27 -5.27
N LEU A 137 -4.87 -10.38 -4.54
CA LEU A 137 -3.45 -10.15 -4.72
C LEU A 137 -2.64 -11.21 -3.96
N GLU A 138 -2.32 -12.30 -4.65
CA GLU A 138 -1.59 -13.44 -4.08
C GLU A 138 -0.07 -13.30 -4.15
N ASN A 139 0.43 -12.41 -5.03
CA ASN A 139 1.85 -12.18 -5.23
C ASN A 139 2.12 -10.70 -5.45
N ILE A 140 3.18 -10.19 -4.86
CA ILE A 140 3.69 -8.85 -5.11
C ILE A 140 5.22 -8.86 -4.99
N THR A 141 5.89 -8.21 -5.94
CA THR A 141 7.34 -8.05 -5.91
C THR A 141 7.67 -6.65 -5.42
N LEU A 142 8.34 -6.55 -4.28
CA LEU A 142 8.77 -5.27 -3.72
C LEU A 142 10.05 -4.80 -4.41
N PRO A 143 10.14 -3.52 -4.80
CA PRO A 143 11.31 -2.99 -5.49
C PRO A 143 12.48 -2.75 -4.53
N MET A 144 13.70 -2.78 -5.08
CA MET A 144 14.95 -2.68 -4.32
C MET A 144 15.24 -1.29 -3.73
N GLU A 145 14.46 -0.27 -4.12
CA GLU A 145 14.53 1.09 -3.56
C GLU A 145 13.51 1.32 -2.44
N LEU A 146 12.69 0.31 -2.10
CA LEU A 146 11.67 0.45 -1.07
C LEU A 146 12.32 0.65 0.30
N TYR A 147 11.95 1.76 0.96
CA TYR A 147 12.50 2.14 2.26
C TYR A 147 11.54 1.86 3.41
N ALA A 148 10.22 2.04 3.19
CA ALA A 148 9.23 1.92 4.25
C ALA A 148 7.95 1.20 3.80
N ILE A 149 7.44 0.35 4.69
CA ILE A 149 6.13 -0.31 4.62
C ILE A 149 5.33 0.15 5.83
N GLY A 150 4.17 0.77 5.60
CA GLY A 150 3.32 1.35 6.63
C GLY A 150 2.52 0.31 7.43
N GLU A 151 1.83 0.81 8.46
CA GLU A 151 0.89 0.03 9.27
C GLU A 151 -0.21 -0.58 8.39
N LEU A 152 -0.57 -1.85 8.61
CA LEU A 152 -1.63 -2.57 7.86
C LEU A 152 -1.44 -2.58 6.33
N ALA A 153 -0.27 -2.23 5.81
CA ALA A 153 -0.07 -1.98 4.38
C ALA A 153 -0.47 -3.17 3.49
N PHE A 154 -0.28 -4.38 3.96
CA PHE A 154 -0.61 -5.64 3.30
C PHE A 154 -1.51 -6.55 4.16
N ALA A 155 -2.28 -5.95 5.06
CA ALA A 155 -3.20 -6.71 5.90
C ALA A 155 -4.37 -7.28 5.08
N GLU A 156 -4.90 -8.41 5.51
CA GLU A 156 -6.03 -9.09 4.88
C GLU A 156 -5.84 -9.37 3.38
N MET A 157 -4.65 -9.81 2.99
CA MET A 157 -4.32 -10.18 1.60
C MET A 157 -4.28 -11.68 1.38
N GLY A 158 -4.40 -12.09 0.10
CA GLY A 158 -4.20 -13.47 -0.34
C GLY A 158 -2.73 -13.91 -0.42
N LEU A 159 -1.80 -13.06 -0.03
CA LEU A 159 -0.35 -13.26 -0.13
C LEU A 159 0.10 -14.47 0.68
N LYS A 160 0.92 -15.36 0.08
CA LYS A 160 1.42 -16.58 0.75
C LYS A 160 2.89 -16.45 1.17
N GLU A 161 3.65 -15.71 0.41
CA GLU A 161 5.08 -15.50 0.64
C GLU A 161 5.44 -14.07 0.24
N ILE A 162 6.35 -13.44 0.97
CA ILE A 162 6.87 -12.13 0.64
C ILE A 162 8.35 -12.03 0.94
N THR A 163 9.09 -11.37 0.05
CA THR A 163 10.49 -10.99 0.26
C THR A 163 10.57 -9.50 0.53
N ILE A 164 11.15 -9.15 1.67
CA ILE A 164 11.41 -7.77 2.12
C ILE A 164 12.83 -7.39 1.69
N PRO A 165 13.00 -6.46 0.74
CA PRO A 165 14.31 -6.08 0.23
C PRO A 165 15.23 -5.51 1.32
N ALA A 166 16.54 -5.63 1.12
CA ALA A 166 17.56 -5.13 2.05
C ALA A 166 17.55 -3.60 2.25
N SER A 167 16.89 -2.87 1.36
CA SER A 167 16.69 -1.42 1.45
C SER A 167 15.66 -1.00 2.50
N VAL A 168 14.73 -1.90 2.85
CA VAL A 168 13.65 -1.59 3.81
C VAL A 168 14.21 -1.37 5.20
N ARG A 169 13.89 -0.22 5.80
CA ARG A 169 14.30 0.18 7.15
C ARG A 169 13.15 0.22 8.14
N TYR A 170 11.93 0.32 7.65
CA TYR A 170 10.74 0.45 8.48
C TYR A 170 9.64 -0.49 8.01
N VAL A 171 9.10 -1.31 8.92
CA VAL A 171 7.90 -2.12 8.72
C VAL A 171 6.93 -1.80 9.87
N GLY A 172 5.80 -1.20 9.53
CA GLY A 172 4.80 -0.71 10.49
C GLY A 172 4.05 -1.82 11.23
N ASP A 173 3.25 -1.41 12.20
CA ASP A 173 2.41 -2.31 12.98
C ASP A 173 1.42 -3.05 12.08
N GLU A 174 1.21 -4.33 12.35
CA GLU A 174 0.21 -5.15 11.64
C GLU A 174 0.36 -5.18 10.11
N ALA A 175 1.57 -4.89 9.59
CA ALA A 175 1.78 -4.70 8.14
C ALA A 175 1.28 -5.87 7.28
N PHE A 176 1.35 -7.11 7.78
CA PHE A 176 0.87 -8.33 7.12
C PHE A 176 -0.19 -9.07 7.96
N ALA A 177 -0.87 -8.37 8.87
CA ALA A 177 -1.84 -8.97 9.76
C ALA A 177 -3.02 -9.58 8.97
N LEU A 178 -3.53 -10.71 9.48
CA LEU A 178 -4.69 -11.41 8.90
C LEU A 178 -4.53 -11.77 7.41
N SER A 179 -3.31 -11.71 6.88
CA SER A 179 -3.01 -12.18 5.54
C SER A 179 -2.76 -13.69 5.53
N SER A 180 -2.77 -14.30 4.34
CA SER A 180 -2.46 -15.73 4.18
C SER A 180 -0.96 -16.02 4.17
N VAL A 181 -0.12 -15.06 4.57
CA VAL A 181 1.34 -15.17 4.53
C VAL A 181 1.81 -16.29 5.45
N LEU A 182 2.58 -17.21 4.87
CA LEU A 182 3.21 -18.33 5.56
C LEU A 182 4.73 -18.17 5.65
N LYS A 183 5.30 -17.36 4.75
CA LYS A 183 6.74 -17.14 4.68
C LYS A 183 7.07 -15.68 4.46
N VAL A 184 7.95 -15.14 5.30
CA VAL A 184 8.49 -13.80 5.16
C VAL A 184 10.01 -13.88 5.11
N HIS A 185 10.59 -13.39 4.03
CA HIS A 185 12.04 -13.37 3.82
C HIS A 185 12.56 -11.95 3.97
N PHE A 186 13.40 -11.69 4.96
CA PHE A 186 14.14 -10.44 5.06
C PHE A 186 15.50 -10.60 4.40
N GLU A 187 15.80 -9.78 3.37
CA GLU A 187 17.12 -9.76 2.73
C GLU A 187 18.12 -8.88 3.44
N GLY A 188 17.66 -8.04 4.38
CA GLY A 188 18.49 -7.13 5.16
C GLY A 188 17.93 -6.87 6.55
N CYS A 189 18.62 -5.98 7.28
CA CYS A 189 18.22 -5.59 8.61
C CYS A 189 17.29 -4.39 8.57
N VAL A 190 16.18 -4.49 9.29
CA VAL A 190 15.17 -3.45 9.40
C VAL A 190 15.37 -2.70 10.71
N ASP A 191 15.43 -1.36 10.66
CA ASP A 191 15.68 -0.55 11.87
C ASP A 191 14.47 -0.55 12.82
N TYR A 192 13.27 -0.71 12.27
CA TYR A 192 12.03 -0.81 13.03
C TYR A 192 11.09 -1.86 12.45
N VAL A 193 10.67 -2.79 13.26
CA VAL A 193 9.61 -3.75 12.98
C VAL A 193 8.50 -3.55 14.01
N GLY A 194 7.31 -3.22 13.53
CA GLY A 194 6.13 -2.95 14.35
C GLY A 194 5.67 -4.12 15.23
N ILE A 195 4.60 -3.92 15.98
CA ILE A 195 3.93 -5.00 16.73
C ILE A 195 2.98 -5.75 15.79
N CYS A 196 2.76 -7.04 16.07
CA CYS A 196 1.81 -7.87 15.32
C CYS A 196 1.97 -7.82 13.79
N VAL A 197 3.20 -7.55 13.30
CA VAL A 197 3.48 -7.41 11.86
C VAL A 197 2.97 -8.61 11.08
N ILE A 198 3.07 -9.80 11.68
CA ILE A 198 2.65 -11.06 11.13
C ILE A 198 1.77 -11.75 12.18
N THR A 199 0.45 -11.67 12.02
CA THR A 199 -0.49 -12.39 12.87
C THR A 199 -1.26 -13.40 12.04
N PRO A 200 -1.24 -14.70 12.44
CA PRO A 200 -2.00 -15.71 11.72
C PRO A 200 -3.51 -15.45 11.82
N TYR A 201 -4.23 -15.86 10.80
CA TYR A 201 -5.69 -15.81 10.79
C TYR A 201 -6.26 -16.80 11.82
N GLY A 202 -6.73 -16.29 12.98
CA GLY A 202 -7.40 -17.08 14.02
C GLY A 202 -6.45 -17.82 14.98
N GLN A 203 -7.01 -18.33 16.09
CA GLN A 203 -6.31 -19.19 17.05
C GLN A 203 -6.05 -20.57 16.40
N GLY A 204 -4.77 -20.97 16.31
CA GLY A 204 -4.37 -22.25 15.71
C GLY A 204 -4.09 -22.19 14.22
N GLY A 205 -3.83 -21.00 13.66
CA GLY A 205 -3.34 -20.83 12.30
C GLY A 205 -1.98 -21.52 12.08
N PRO A 206 -1.58 -21.73 10.80
CA PRO A 206 -0.31 -22.37 10.47
C PRO A 206 0.86 -21.55 11.03
N ASN A 207 1.95 -22.24 11.38
CA ASN A 207 3.19 -21.59 11.77
C ASN A 207 3.70 -20.73 10.62
N ILE A 208 4.05 -19.48 10.93
CA ILE A 208 4.66 -18.56 9.96
C ILE A 208 6.18 -18.72 10.05
N GLU A 209 6.81 -18.95 8.91
CA GLU A 209 8.25 -19.03 8.81
C GLU A 209 8.83 -17.66 8.46
N VAL A 210 9.71 -17.13 9.30
CA VAL A 210 10.39 -15.85 9.07
C VAL A 210 11.87 -16.13 8.85
N PHE A 211 12.35 -15.82 7.65
CA PHE A 211 13.75 -15.98 7.26
C PHE A 211 14.48 -14.66 7.46
N VAL A 212 15.57 -14.67 8.21
CA VAL A 212 16.39 -13.49 8.52
C VAL A 212 17.85 -13.74 8.15
N PRO A 213 18.63 -12.71 7.78
CA PRO A 213 20.05 -12.84 7.50
C PRO A 213 20.81 -13.34 8.74
N SER A 214 21.72 -14.31 8.56
CA SER A 214 22.44 -15.01 9.62
C SER A 214 23.49 -14.17 10.38
N PHE A 215 23.80 -12.95 9.92
CA PHE A 215 24.94 -12.17 10.44
C PHE A 215 24.56 -11.09 11.47
N GLU A 216 23.29 -10.99 11.88
CA GLU A 216 22.86 -10.01 12.88
C GLU A 216 22.04 -10.66 14.01
N TYR A 217 22.76 -11.40 14.83
CA TYR A 217 22.17 -12.15 15.94
C TYR A 217 21.33 -11.28 16.90
N ALA A 218 21.79 -10.06 17.19
CA ALA A 218 21.06 -9.15 18.07
C ALA A 218 19.68 -8.72 17.51
N TYR A 219 19.56 -8.61 16.18
CA TYR A 219 18.30 -8.31 15.52
C TYR A 219 17.34 -9.51 15.57
N VAL A 220 17.84 -10.71 15.33
CA VAL A 220 17.06 -11.95 15.43
C VAL A 220 16.55 -12.18 16.84
N GLU A 221 17.39 -11.97 17.87
CA GLU A 221 16.98 -12.06 19.27
C GLU A 221 15.84 -11.08 19.61
N GLN A 222 15.93 -9.83 19.14
CA GLN A 222 14.86 -8.83 19.36
C GLN A 222 13.55 -9.25 18.71
N LEU A 223 13.59 -9.81 17.51
CA LEU A 223 12.40 -10.33 16.83
C LEU A 223 11.86 -11.55 17.56
N GLN A 224 12.70 -12.49 17.97
CA GLN A 224 12.29 -13.69 18.72
C GLN A 224 11.62 -13.32 20.04
N GLU A 225 12.21 -12.42 20.82
CA GLU A 225 11.63 -11.92 22.07
C GLU A 225 10.27 -11.26 21.84
N LYS A 226 10.19 -10.43 20.78
CA LYS A 226 8.95 -9.70 20.42
C LYS A 226 7.80 -10.61 20.01
N TYR A 227 8.11 -11.72 19.34
CA TYR A 227 7.13 -12.68 18.83
C TYR A 227 7.08 -13.99 19.60
N GLU A 228 7.63 -14.03 20.81
CA GLU A 228 7.55 -15.20 21.69
C GLU A 228 6.08 -15.60 21.90
N ASN A 229 5.79 -16.86 21.70
CA ASN A 229 4.45 -17.44 21.81
C ASN A 229 3.42 -16.99 20.71
N SER A 230 3.85 -16.34 19.65
CA SER A 230 2.96 -15.89 18.56
C SER A 230 2.72 -16.93 17.45
N GLY A 231 3.37 -18.11 17.51
CA GLY A 231 3.33 -19.11 16.45
C GLY A 231 4.23 -18.76 15.25
N VAL A 232 5.16 -17.83 15.42
CA VAL A 232 6.16 -17.44 14.41
C VAL A 232 7.44 -18.24 14.65
N ALA A 233 7.94 -18.93 13.61
CA ALA A 233 9.21 -19.62 13.62
C ALA A 233 10.25 -18.80 12.86
N PHE A 234 11.38 -18.49 13.52
CA PHE A 234 12.50 -17.78 12.89
C PHE A 234 13.51 -18.78 12.34
N CYS A 235 13.85 -18.64 11.06
CA CYS A 235 14.81 -19.48 10.35
C CYS A 235 15.97 -18.62 9.84
N GLU A 236 17.21 -19.08 10.01
CA GLU A 236 18.36 -18.43 9.39
C GLU A 236 18.42 -18.75 7.90
N THR A 237 18.78 -17.79 7.07
CA THR A 237 18.87 -17.95 5.60
C THR A 237 20.06 -18.82 5.15
N GLY A 238 20.80 -19.41 6.06
CA GLY A 238 21.98 -20.25 5.79
C GLY A 238 21.75 -21.76 5.73
N ASP A 239 20.57 -22.24 6.11
CA ASP A 239 20.25 -23.68 6.17
C ASP A 239 19.53 -24.18 4.91
N ARG A 240 20.11 -24.00 3.72
CA ARG A 240 19.72 -24.67 2.48
C ARG A 240 20.82 -25.57 1.95
#